data_5c29ac4cbf133ef4622131030e519e7a
#
_entry.id   5c29ac4cbf133ef4622131030e519e7a
#
_cell.length_a   1.000
_cell.length_b   1.000
_cell.length_c   1.000
_cell.angle_alpha   90.00
_cell.angle_beta   90.00
_cell.angle_gamma   90.00
#
_symmetry.space_group_name_H-M   'P 1'
#
loop_
_entity.id
_entity.type
_entity.pdbx_description
1 polymer ?
#
loop_
_entity_poly.entity_id
_entity_poly.type
_entity_poly.pdbx_seq_one_letter_code
_entity_poly.pdbx_strand_id
1 'polypeptide(L)'
;MSSVETDSDVYKTLLESTRAIPWRIDWKTMTFSYIGPQIEELLGWKQDSWASVNDWVERMHPDDRDYVMDFCVSQSRAGIDHEADYRALTESGEYVWIRDVVHVVRKDGEVEALVGFMFDISERKKTEEHLIRLQKQLEAYSFQDGLTGIANRRMFDTVLEREWNNAQRTALPLSVIVLDIDYFKQYNDHYGHIKGDECLRRVAQTLSLAANRPRDFVARIGGEEFVWLLPETDAESARLVAHKCLHLIRQQQIPHEFSNVSKLLSISLGVGTTLASMHATALEFVEQVDHLLYQAKHNGRMRAEFADFRD
;
A
#
# COMPACT_ATOMS: atom_id res chain seq x y z
N MET A 1 -16.31 58.21 22.77
CA MET A 1 -15.09 57.42 23.03
C MET A 1 -15.36 55.98 23.52
N SER A 2 -16.62 55.49 23.57
CA SER A 2 -16.92 54.16 24.17
C SER A 2 -17.13 53.00 23.18
N SER A 3 -17.27 53.26 21.87
CA SER A 3 -17.54 52.17 20.89
C SER A 3 -16.27 51.51 20.30
N VAL A 4 -15.16 52.25 20.24
CA VAL A 4 -13.91 51.72 19.65
C VAL A 4 -13.14 50.81 20.65
N GLU A 5 -13.22 51.13 21.97
CA GLU A 5 -12.63 50.27 23.02
C GLU A 5 -13.41 48.97 23.16
N THR A 6 -14.72 48.95 22.97
CA THR A 6 -15.57 47.76 23.05
C THR A 6 -15.30 46.77 21.90
N ASP A 7 -15.03 47.27 20.70
CA ASP A 7 -14.70 46.42 19.56
C ASP A 7 -13.29 45.75 19.71
N SER A 8 -12.30 46.51 20.22
CA SER A 8 -10.95 45.95 20.47
C SER A 8 -10.96 44.84 21.49
N ASP A 9 -11.74 44.98 22.58
CA ASP A 9 -11.83 43.94 23.62
C ASP A 9 -12.56 42.67 23.10
N VAL A 10 -13.58 42.85 22.25
CA VAL A 10 -14.28 41.75 21.60
C VAL A 10 -13.34 41.00 20.66
N TYR A 11 -12.57 41.71 19.83
CA TYR A 11 -11.59 41.07 18.94
C TYR A 11 -10.49 40.30 19.72
N LYS A 12 -10.00 40.90 20.80
CA LYS A 12 -9.02 40.27 21.67
C LYS A 12 -9.56 39.00 22.32
N THR A 13 -10.78 39.05 22.86
CA THR A 13 -11.45 37.90 23.46
C THR A 13 -11.69 36.81 22.44
N LEU A 14 -12.09 37.15 21.19
CA LEU A 14 -12.25 36.16 20.10
C LEU A 14 -10.92 35.52 19.75
N LEU A 15 -9.85 36.26 19.61
CA LEU A 15 -8.51 35.75 19.35
C LEU A 15 -7.99 34.83 20.48
N GLU A 16 -8.20 35.26 21.73
CA GLU A 16 -7.76 34.51 22.91
C GLU A 16 -8.63 33.26 23.18
N SER A 17 -9.89 33.23 22.72
CA SER A 17 -10.78 32.07 22.84
C SER A 17 -10.50 30.95 21.81
N THR A 18 -9.73 31.25 20.77
CA THR A 18 -9.33 30.26 19.78
C THR A 18 -8.03 29.60 20.22
N ARG A 19 -7.83 28.32 19.83
CA ARG A 19 -6.54 27.62 19.98
C ARG A 19 -5.54 28.01 18.89
N ALA A 20 -5.88 28.96 18.03
CA ALA A 20 -5.02 29.51 17.01
C ALA A 20 -4.04 30.49 17.64
N ILE A 21 -2.80 30.49 17.20
CA ILE A 21 -1.76 31.41 17.64
C ILE A 21 -1.67 32.53 16.62
N PRO A 22 -2.22 33.72 16.90
CA PRO A 22 -2.09 34.86 16.00
C PRO A 22 -0.65 35.40 16.04
N TRP A 23 -0.17 35.85 14.89
CA TRP A 23 1.18 36.42 14.81
C TRP A 23 1.26 37.51 13.74
N ARG A 24 2.25 38.40 13.87
CA ARG A 24 2.59 39.43 12.92
C ARG A 24 4.10 39.57 12.80
N ILE A 25 4.61 39.59 11.58
CA ILE A 25 6.02 39.84 11.23
C ILE A 25 6.10 41.17 10.46
N ASP A 26 7.03 42.03 10.86
CA ASP A 26 7.44 43.19 10.07
C ASP A 26 8.33 42.68 8.89
N TRP A 27 7.91 43.00 7.66
CA TRP A 27 8.58 42.44 6.46
C TRP A 27 9.98 43.00 6.25
N LYS A 28 10.25 44.28 6.66
CA LYS A 28 11.55 44.92 6.46
C LYS A 28 12.60 44.44 7.45
N THR A 29 12.21 44.25 8.68
CA THR A 29 13.13 43.84 9.76
C THR A 29 13.16 42.33 9.96
N MET A 30 12.20 41.59 9.40
CA MET A 30 12.01 40.14 9.59
C MET A 30 11.91 39.78 11.08
N THR A 31 11.22 40.61 11.87
CA THR A 31 11.01 40.45 13.31
C THR A 31 9.53 40.23 13.62
N PHE A 32 9.25 39.42 14.64
CA PHE A 32 7.91 39.31 15.16
C PHE A 32 7.52 40.62 15.91
N SER A 33 6.57 41.35 15.37
CA SER A 33 5.97 42.49 16.07
C SER A 33 4.86 42.07 17.02
N TYR A 34 4.30 40.87 16.85
CA TYR A 34 3.35 40.23 17.73
C TYR A 34 3.35 38.71 17.53
N ILE A 35 3.21 37.97 18.62
CA ILE A 35 2.85 36.55 18.63
C ILE A 35 1.94 36.27 19.81
N GLY A 36 0.89 35.48 19.63
CA GLY A 36 -0.11 35.19 20.66
C GLY A 36 0.46 34.37 21.83
N PRO A 37 0.01 34.58 23.07
CA PRO A 37 0.49 33.85 24.25
C PRO A 37 0.23 32.33 24.18
N GLN A 38 -0.71 31.89 23.33
CA GLN A 38 -1.01 30.47 23.08
C GLN A 38 0.22 29.68 22.60
N ILE A 39 1.27 30.36 22.09
CA ILE A 39 2.51 29.73 21.65
C ILE A 39 3.23 29.04 22.82
N GLU A 40 3.15 29.61 24.05
CA GLU A 40 3.73 29.01 25.24
C GLU A 40 2.99 27.72 25.65
N GLU A 41 1.65 27.71 25.53
CA GLU A 41 0.87 26.52 25.86
C GLU A 41 1.12 25.37 24.87
N LEU A 42 1.28 25.71 23.59
CA LEU A 42 1.42 24.70 22.54
C LEU A 42 2.86 24.18 22.42
N LEU A 43 3.85 25.08 22.37
CA LEU A 43 5.22 24.72 22.07
C LEU A 43 6.17 24.80 23.29
N GLY A 44 5.72 25.35 24.41
CA GLY A 44 6.52 25.50 25.64
C GLY A 44 7.48 26.68 25.63
N TRP A 45 7.83 27.22 24.46
CA TRP A 45 8.75 28.35 24.32
C TRP A 45 8.12 29.65 24.79
N LYS A 46 8.86 30.45 25.56
CA LYS A 46 8.42 31.77 26.01
C LYS A 46 8.06 32.67 24.84
N GLN A 47 6.98 33.45 24.98
CA GLN A 47 6.50 34.37 23.95
C GLN A 47 7.58 35.36 23.49
N ASP A 48 8.36 35.91 24.43
CA ASP A 48 9.46 36.84 24.16
C ASP A 48 10.69 36.21 23.48
N SER A 49 10.77 34.89 23.44
CA SER A 49 11.82 34.16 22.72
C SER A 49 11.59 34.07 21.20
N TRP A 50 10.46 34.57 20.71
CA TRP A 50 10.13 34.65 19.31
C TRP A 50 10.39 36.07 18.78
N ALA A 51 11.68 36.42 18.64
CA ALA A 51 12.08 37.77 18.24
C ALA A 51 12.14 37.93 16.72
N SER A 52 12.60 36.93 15.98
CA SER A 52 12.87 37.01 14.56
C SER A 52 12.37 35.77 13.80
N VAL A 53 12.31 35.87 12.49
CA VAL A 53 12.03 34.72 11.60
C VAL A 53 13.06 33.59 11.78
N ASN A 54 14.29 33.90 12.20
CA ASN A 54 15.31 32.87 12.47
C ASN A 54 14.90 31.96 13.64
N ASP A 55 14.28 32.51 14.68
CA ASP A 55 13.80 31.72 15.83
C ASP A 55 12.73 30.72 15.39
N TRP A 56 11.88 31.11 14.43
CA TRP A 56 10.90 30.23 13.81
C TRP A 56 11.58 29.11 12.99
N VAL A 57 12.57 29.46 12.15
CA VAL A 57 13.31 28.49 11.32
C VAL A 57 14.07 27.48 12.17
N GLU A 58 14.75 27.92 13.21
CA GLU A 58 15.53 27.04 14.09
C GLU A 58 14.65 26.04 14.83
N ARG A 59 13.41 26.41 15.13
CA ARG A 59 12.41 25.57 15.79
C ARG A 59 11.55 24.75 14.83
N MET A 60 11.90 24.69 13.56
CA MET A 60 11.29 23.81 12.56
C MET A 60 12.10 22.53 12.39
N HIS A 61 11.42 21.42 12.09
CA HIS A 61 12.09 20.15 11.81
C HIS A 61 13.09 20.31 10.64
N PRO A 62 14.30 19.77 10.71
CA PRO A 62 15.32 19.95 9.67
C PRO A 62 14.86 19.61 8.25
N ASP A 63 14.09 18.53 8.09
CA ASP A 63 13.60 18.10 6.75
C ASP A 63 12.57 19.07 6.15
N ASP A 64 11.92 19.90 6.97
CA ASP A 64 10.84 20.80 6.52
C ASP A 64 11.38 22.21 6.22
N ARG A 65 12.53 22.59 6.79
CA ARG A 65 13.08 23.96 6.77
C ARG A 65 13.24 24.54 5.38
N ASP A 66 14.01 23.86 4.54
CA ASP A 66 14.39 24.40 3.23
C ASP A 66 13.15 24.61 2.35
N TYR A 67 12.31 23.58 2.29
CA TYR A 67 11.09 23.63 1.48
C TYR A 67 10.11 24.71 1.97
N VAL A 68 9.83 24.76 3.29
CA VAL A 68 8.86 25.70 3.85
C VAL A 68 9.39 27.15 3.72
N MET A 69 10.67 27.38 3.99
CA MET A 69 11.31 28.69 3.84
C MET A 69 11.24 29.20 2.41
N ASP A 70 11.67 28.39 1.44
CA ASP A 70 11.67 28.79 0.04
C ASP A 70 10.24 29.07 -0.44
N PHE A 71 9.29 28.23 -0.07
CA PHE A 71 7.87 28.42 -0.40
C PHE A 71 7.33 29.70 0.21
N CYS A 72 7.40 29.87 1.54
CA CYS A 72 6.81 31.01 2.24
C CYS A 72 7.44 32.34 1.78
N VAL A 73 8.77 32.40 1.65
CA VAL A 73 9.45 33.63 1.19
C VAL A 73 9.08 33.97 -0.25
N SER A 74 8.98 32.99 -1.13
CA SER A 74 8.60 33.22 -2.54
C SER A 74 7.18 33.75 -2.66
N GLN A 75 6.21 33.13 -1.95
CA GLN A 75 4.81 33.58 -1.95
C GLN A 75 4.67 34.99 -1.34
N SER A 76 5.33 35.22 -0.20
CA SER A 76 5.31 36.54 0.47
C SER A 76 5.86 37.65 -0.41
N ARG A 77 6.99 37.42 -1.10
CA ARG A 77 7.58 38.39 -2.08
C ARG A 77 6.65 38.68 -3.25
N ALA A 78 5.96 37.64 -3.74
CA ALA A 78 4.94 37.82 -4.78
C ALA A 78 3.67 38.50 -4.25
N GLY A 79 3.55 38.63 -2.92
CA GLY A 79 2.40 39.17 -2.22
C GLY A 79 1.17 38.30 -2.35
N ILE A 80 1.35 37.01 -2.32
CA ILE A 80 0.32 35.99 -2.40
C ILE A 80 0.11 35.38 -1.00
N ASP A 81 -1.15 35.39 -0.56
CA ASP A 81 -1.55 34.67 0.66
C ASP A 81 -1.30 33.18 0.48
N HIS A 82 -0.84 32.52 1.53
CA HIS A 82 -0.44 31.12 1.43
C HIS A 82 -0.60 30.39 2.77
N GLU A 83 -0.52 29.07 2.71
CA GLU A 83 -0.48 28.22 3.89
C GLU A 83 0.61 27.17 3.77
N ALA A 84 1.18 26.76 4.90
CA ALA A 84 2.18 25.70 4.97
C ALA A 84 1.99 24.82 6.20
N ASP A 85 2.14 23.51 6.01
CA ASP A 85 2.19 22.54 7.11
C ASP A 85 3.66 22.21 7.39
N TYR A 86 4.07 22.24 8.65
CA TYR A 86 5.41 21.86 9.08
C TYR A 86 5.42 21.33 10.51
N ARG A 87 6.50 20.67 10.88
CA ARG A 87 6.74 20.19 12.24
C ARG A 87 7.51 21.24 13.03
N ALA A 88 6.90 21.77 14.09
CA ALA A 88 7.52 22.70 15.01
C ALA A 88 8.08 21.96 16.23
N LEU A 89 9.30 22.34 16.64
CA LEU A 89 9.99 21.80 17.82
C LEU A 89 9.42 22.44 19.09
N THR A 90 9.04 21.61 20.06
CA THR A 90 8.67 22.06 21.41
C THR A 90 9.91 22.28 22.28
N GLU A 91 9.77 22.99 23.39
CA GLU A 91 10.83 23.15 24.40
C GLU A 91 11.24 21.80 25.01
N SER A 92 10.32 20.82 25.07
CA SER A 92 10.61 19.44 25.53
C SER A 92 11.40 18.59 24.53
N GLY A 93 11.61 19.08 23.31
CA GLY A 93 12.33 18.34 22.25
C GLY A 93 11.45 17.46 21.38
N GLU A 94 10.13 17.52 21.50
CA GLU A 94 9.16 16.81 20.66
C GLU A 94 8.75 17.67 19.47
N TYR A 95 8.08 17.07 18.49
CA TYR A 95 7.55 17.79 17.33
C TYR A 95 6.03 17.80 17.32
N VAL A 96 5.47 18.98 17.04
CA VAL A 96 4.03 19.24 16.86
C VAL A 96 3.78 19.69 15.43
N TRP A 97 2.77 19.12 14.77
CA TRP A 97 2.39 19.58 13.44
C TRP A 97 1.63 20.89 13.50
N ILE A 98 2.16 21.89 12.83
CA ILE A 98 1.57 23.22 12.69
C ILE A 98 1.10 23.43 11.26
N ARG A 99 -0.09 24.03 11.12
CA ARG A 99 -0.51 24.72 9.90
C ARG A 99 -0.39 26.19 10.12
N ASP A 100 0.39 26.86 9.31
CA ASP A 100 0.57 28.30 9.30
C ASP A 100 -0.19 28.90 8.12
N VAL A 101 -1.13 29.80 8.39
CA VAL A 101 -1.92 30.51 7.39
C VAL A 101 -1.46 31.96 7.38
N VAL A 102 -0.95 32.41 6.24
CA VAL A 102 -0.26 33.69 6.07
C VAL A 102 -1.05 34.61 5.15
N HIS A 103 -1.36 35.80 5.62
CA HIS A 103 -1.90 36.89 4.83
C HIS A 103 -0.86 38.00 4.64
N VAL A 104 -0.65 38.44 3.38
CA VAL A 104 0.37 39.43 3.02
C VAL A 104 -0.24 40.82 3.03
N VAL A 105 0.13 41.62 4.05
CA VAL A 105 -0.30 43.02 4.16
C VAL A 105 0.54 43.91 3.27
N ARG A 106 -0.10 44.69 2.38
CA ARG A 106 0.57 45.62 1.48
C ARG A 106 0.20 47.05 1.77
N LYS A 107 1.18 47.93 1.56
CA LYS A 107 0.98 49.40 1.59
C LYS A 107 1.69 50.00 0.39
N ASP A 108 1.00 50.83 -0.35
CA ASP A 108 1.53 51.51 -1.57
C ASP A 108 2.11 50.54 -2.61
N GLY A 109 1.58 49.29 -2.69
CA GLY A 109 2.04 48.25 -3.60
C GLY A 109 3.18 47.35 -3.08
N GLU A 110 3.84 47.76 -2.00
CA GLU A 110 4.94 47.03 -1.37
C GLU A 110 4.45 46.19 -0.18
N VAL A 111 5.14 45.09 0.11
CA VAL A 111 4.83 44.26 1.29
C VAL A 111 5.30 44.99 2.55
N GLU A 112 4.38 45.24 3.47
CA GLU A 112 4.64 45.90 4.74
C GLU A 112 4.79 44.93 5.88
N ALA A 113 3.90 43.94 5.96
CA ALA A 113 3.89 42.95 7.03
C ALA A 113 3.27 41.63 6.56
N LEU A 114 3.59 40.55 7.29
CA LEU A 114 2.84 39.32 7.24
C LEU A 114 2.03 39.17 8.51
N VAL A 115 0.79 38.76 8.40
CA VAL A 115 -0.07 38.42 9.54
C VAL A 115 -0.66 37.04 9.34
N GLY A 116 -0.83 36.30 10.41
CA GLY A 116 -1.35 34.95 10.25
C GLY A 116 -1.74 34.27 11.54
N PHE A 117 -2.05 33.00 11.36
CA PHE A 117 -2.42 32.11 12.46
C PHE A 117 -1.70 30.77 12.30
N MET A 118 -1.14 30.29 13.39
CA MET A 118 -0.67 28.91 13.51
C MET A 118 -1.73 28.07 14.21
N PHE A 119 -1.99 26.88 13.66
CA PHE A 119 -2.94 25.90 14.19
C PHE A 119 -2.22 24.59 14.47
N ASP A 120 -2.47 24.00 15.64
CA ASP A 120 -2.09 22.60 15.90
C ASP A 120 -2.97 21.67 15.05
N ILE A 121 -2.33 20.96 14.15
CA ILE A 121 -2.98 19.96 13.29
C ILE A 121 -2.54 18.54 13.61
N SER A 122 -1.88 18.30 14.74
CA SER A 122 -1.33 17.00 15.13
C SER A 122 -2.38 15.90 15.17
N GLU A 123 -3.54 16.16 15.74
CA GLU A 123 -4.64 15.19 15.80
C GLU A 123 -5.20 14.88 14.39
N ARG A 124 -5.25 15.89 13.53
CA ARG A 124 -5.64 15.68 12.12
C ARG A 124 -4.63 14.79 11.39
N LYS A 125 -3.33 15.06 11.54
CA LYS A 125 -2.25 14.25 10.92
C LYS A 125 -2.25 12.81 11.43
N LYS A 126 -2.42 12.60 12.74
CA LYS A 126 -2.57 11.25 13.33
C LYS A 126 -3.75 10.49 12.75
N THR A 127 -4.89 11.17 12.59
CA THR A 127 -6.11 10.58 12.00
C THR A 127 -5.87 10.20 10.54
N GLU A 128 -5.24 11.07 9.77
CA GLU A 128 -4.89 10.84 8.36
C GLU A 128 -3.95 9.62 8.22
N GLU A 129 -2.89 9.56 9.01
CA GLU A 129 -1.96 8.41 9.06
C GLU A 129 -2.67 7.11 9.47
N HIS A 130 -3.58 7.19 10.43
CA HIS A 130 -4.37 6.04 10.87
C HIS A 130 -5.28 5.53 9.74
N LEU A 131 -5.96 6.43 9.04
CA LEU A 131 -6.80 6.08 7.89
C LEU A 131 -6.01 5.43 6.76
N ILE A 132 -4.83 5.98 6.42
CA ILE A 132 -3.93 5.38 5.41
C ILE A 132 -3.49 3.97 5.85
N ARG A 133 -3.17 3.78 7.12
CA ARG A 133 -2.80 2.46 7.67
C ARG A 133 -3.95 1.46 7.57
N LEU A 134 -5.16 1.87 7.97
CA LEU A 134 -6.35 1.03 7.87
C LEU A 134 -6.67 0.67 6.42
N GLN A 135 -6.56 1.62 5.51
CA GLN A 135 -6.76 1.38 4.08
C GLN A 135 -5.77 0.33 3.56
N LYS A 136 -4.48 0.47 3.86
CA LYS A 136 -3.47 -0.53 3.48
C LYS A 136 -3.74 -1.92 4.07
N GLN A 137 -4.22 -1.97 5.32
CA GLN A 137 -4.62 -3.24 5.94
C GLN A 137 -5.83 -3.88 5.24
N LEU A 138 -6.86 -3.09 4.91
CA LEU A 138 -8.02 -3.56 4.16
C LEU A 138 -7.64 -4.06 2.76
N GLU A 139 -6.76 -3.36 2.07
CA GLU A 139 -6.22 -3.78 0.78
C GLU A 139 -5.46 -5.10 0.90
N ALA A 140 -4.60 -5.25 1.92
CA ALA A 140 -3.88 -6.49 2.17
C ALA A 140 -4.83 -7.67 2.45
N TYR A 141 -5.86 -7.49 3.28
CA TYR A 141 -6.90 -8.51 3.51
C TYR A 141 -7.71 -8.81 2.25
N SER A 142 -7.95 -7.81 1.41
CA SER A 142 -8.67 -7.96 0.14
C SER A 142 -7.91 -8.80 -0.91
N PHE A 143 -6.61 -9.01 -0.74
CA PHE A 143 -5.73 -9.75 -1.66
C PHE A 143 -5.34 -11.15 -1.18
N GLN A 144 -5.76 -11.55 0.01
CA GLN A 144 -5.50 -12.88 0.56
C GLN A 144 -6.75 -13.76 0.53
N ASP A 145 -6.55 -15.06 0.38
CA ASP A 145 -7.60 -16.07 0.59
C ASP A 145 -7.80 -16.29 2.10
N GLY A 146 -8.99 -16.07 2.58
CA GLY A 146 -9.31 -16.09 4.01
C GLY A 146 -9.12 -17.47 4.69
N LEU A 147 -9.10 -18.56 3.92
CA LEU A 147 -8.88 -19.90 4.45
C LEU A 147 -7.41 -20.28 4.50
N THR A 148 -6.67 -20.03 3.42
CA THR A 148 -5.32 -20.53 3.22
C THR A 148 -4.23 -19.51 3.51
N GLY A 149 -4.57 -18.22 3.54
CA GLY A 149 -3.65 -17.12 3.80
C GLY A 149 -2.72 -16.77 2.62
N ILE A 150 -2.71 -17.55 1.52
CA ILE A 150 -2.00 -17.19 0.30
C ILE A 150 -2.79 -16.15 -0.51
N ALA A 151 -2.24 -15.66 -1.61
CA ALA A 151 -2.95 -14.74 -2.50
C ALA A 151 -4.27 -15.34 -3.01
N ASN A 152 -5.28 -14.48 -3.19
CA ASN A 152 -6.57 -14.86 -3.77
C ASN A 152 -6.61 -14.57 -5.28
N ARG A 153 -7.76 -14.86 -5.91
CA ARG A 153 -8.02 -14.59 -7.34
C ARG A 153 -7.74 -13.14 -7.73
N ARG A 154 -8.21 -12.18 -6.92
CA ARG A 154 -8.03 -10.75 -7.21
C ARG A 154 -6.57 -10.34 -7.25
N MET A 155 -5.76 -10.84 -6.33
CA MET A 155 -4.32 -10.59 -6.33
C MET A 155 -3.65 -11.26 -7.52
N PHE A 156 -4.08 -12.49 -7.87
CA PHE A 156 -3.57 -13.17 -9.07
C PHE A 156 -3.83 -12.34 -10.33
N ASP A 157 -5.03 -11.85 -10.54
CA ASP A 157 -5.36 -11.04 -11.73
C ASP A 157 -4.48 -9.78 -11.81
N THR A 158 -4.25 -9.12 -10.69
CA THR A 158 -3.36 -7.93 -10.61
C THR A 158 -1.90 -8.26 -10.93
N VAL A 159 -1.38 -9.36 -10.38
CA VAL A 159 0.01 -9.78 -10.60
C VAL A 159 0.19 -10.29 -12.03
N LEU A 160 -0.78 -11.02 -12.56
CA LEU A 160 -0.77 -11.52 -13.93
C LEU A 160 -0.64 -10.37 -14.94
N GLU A 161 -1.45 -9.34 -14.84
CA GLU A 161 -1.36 -8.17 -15.72
C GLU A 161 0.01 -7.49 -15.65
N ARG A 162 0.54 -7.32 -14.45
CA ARG A 162 1.86 -6.72 -14.24
C ARG A 162 2.97 -7.54 -14.89
N GLU A 163 2.99 -8.85 -14.62
CA GLU A 163 4.03 -9.74 -15.15
C GLU A 163 3.87 -9.97 -16.66
N TRP A 164 2.64 -9.95 -17.18
CA TRP A 164 2.37 -9.98 -18.61
C TRP A 164 2.97 -8.77 -19.33
N ASN A 165 2.68 -7.56 -18.86
CA ASN A 165 3.24 -6.32 -19.40
C ASN A 165 4.78 -6.29 -19.30
N ASN A 166 5.32 -6.85 -18.22
CA ASN A 166 6.77 -6.95 -18.04
C ASN A 166 7.38 -7.95 -19.05
N ALA A 167 6.76 -9.11 -19.24
CA ALA A 167 7.20 -10.12 -20.20
C ALA A 167 7.13 -9.60 -21.65
N GLN A 168 6.10 -8.81 -22.00
CA GLN A 168 6.02 -8.13 -23.31
C GLN A 168 7.21 -7.19 -23.53
N ARG A 169 7.58 -6.42 -22.52
CA ARG A 169 8.68 -5.46 -22.60
C ARG A 169 10.06 -6.11 -22.66
N THR A 170 10.25 -7.19 -21.91
CA THR A 170 11.55 -7.87 -21.79
C THR A 170 11.75 -8.96 -22.82
N ALA A 171 10.69 -9.42 -23.49
CA ALA A 171 10.66 -10.58 -24.37
C ALA A 171 11.16 -11.86 -23.68
N LEU A 172 11.01 -11.95 -22.35
CA LEU A 172 11.35 -13.15 -21.58
C LEU A 172 10.12 -14.05 -21.44
N PRO A 173 10.32 -15.38 -21.31
CA PRO A 173 9.22 -16.33 -21.20
C PRO A 173 8.45 -16.15 -19.91
N LEU A 174 7.14 -16.38 -19.98
CA LEU A 174 6.23 -16.42 -18.84
C LEU A 174 5.58 -17.80 -18.81
N SER A 175 5.64 -18.47 -17.66
CA SER A 175 4.96 -19.75 -17.47
C SER A 175 3.83 -19.61 -16.44
N VAL A 176 2.76 -20.36 -16.67
CA VAL A 176 1.62 -20.48 -15.75
C VAL A 176 1.37 -21.97 -15.49
N ILE A 177 1.07 -22.29 -14.23
CA ILE A 177 0.59 -23.62 -13.82
C ILE A 177 -0.77 -23.43 -13.18
N VAL A 178 -1.80 -24.05 -13.73
CA VAL A 178 -3.12 -24.16 -13.08
C VAL A 178 -3.25 -25.55 -12.52
N LEU A 179 -3.69 -25.69 -11.29
CA LEU A 179 -3.81 -26.98 -10.62
C LEU A 179 -5.12 -27.11 -9.85
N ASP A 180 -5.56 -28.34 -9.71
CA ASP A 180 -6.80 -28.71 -9.01
C ASP A 180 -6.57 -30.01 -8.22
N ILE A 181 -7.21 -30.08 -7.04
CA ILE A 181 -7.13 -31.27 -6.18
C ILE A 181 -8.12 -32.33 -6.70
N ASP A 182 -7.57 -33.48 -7.08
CA ASP A 182 -8.36 -34.57 -7.64
C ASP A 182 -9.42 -35.07 -6.65
N TYR A 183 -10.66 -35.17 -7.12
CA TYR A 183 -11.80 -35.69 -6.36
C TYR A 183 -12.04 -35.00 -5.01
N PHE A 184 -11.77 -33.68 -4.92
CA PHE A 184 -11.90 -32.94 -3.66
C PHE A 184 -13.34 -32.92 -3.13
N LYS A 185 -14.33 -32.92 -4.02
CA LYS A 185 -15.74 -33.04 -3.60
C LYS A 185 -15.96 -34.35 -2.83
N GLN A 186 -15.49 -35.51 -3.34
CA GLN A 186 -15.59 -36.79 -2.65
C GLN A 186 -14.82 -36.80 -1.31
N TYR A 187 -13.70 -36.08 -1.26
CA TYR A 187 -12.98 -35.88 -0.01
C TYR A 187 -13.85 -35.20 1.02
N ASN A 188 -14.46 -34.06 0.66
CA ASN A 188 -15.36 -33.32 1.56
C ASN A 188 -16.60 -34.12 1.95
N ASP A 189 -17.22 -34.81 1.01
CA ASP A 189 -18.41 -35.64 1.25
C ASP A 189 -18.14 -36.75 2.28
N HIS A 190 -16.90 -37.25 2.30
CA HIS A 190 -16.53 -38.37 3.21
C HIS A 190 -15.90 -37.91 4.52
N TYR A 191 -14.91 -36.99 4.46
CA TYR A 191 -14.16 -36.55 5.66
C TYR A 191 -14.76 -35.31 6.32
N GLY A 192 -15.73 -34.65 5.69
CA GLY A 192 -16.36 -33.40 6.12
C GLY A 192 -15.56 -32.15 5.76
N HIS A 193 -16.25 -31.02 5.71
CA HIS A 193 -15.67 -29.72 5.29
C HIS A 193 -14.51 -29.24 6.17
N ILE A 194 -14.53 -29.53 7.48
CA ILE A 194 -13.42 -29.14 8.38
C ILE A 194 -12.10 -29.80 7.94
N LYS A 195 -12.15 -31.10 7.58
CA LYS A 195 -10.99 -31.80 7.06
C LYS A 195 -10.59 -31.34 5.67
N GLY A 196 -11.55 -30.96 4.84
CA GLY A 196 -11.30 -30.32 3.56
C GLY A 196 -10.56 -28.99 3.72
N ASP A 197 -10.96 -28.16 4.67
CA ASP A 197 -10.28 -26.90 4.99
C ASP A 197 -8.86 -27.11 5.48
N GLU A 198 -8.62 -28.10 6.35
CA GLU A 198 -7.27 -28.50 6.78
C GLU A 198 -6.42 -28.98 5.59
N CYS A 199 -7.01 -29.76 4.69
CA CYS A 199 -6.37 -30.20 3.46
C CYS A 199 -5.96 -29.04 2.57
N LEU A 200 -6.87 -28.09 2.31
CA LEU A 200 -6.57 -26.88 1.50
C LEU A 200 -5.44 -26.04 2.10
N ARG A 201 -5.42 -25.85 3.43
CA ARG A 201 -4.31 -25.15 4.10
C ARG A 201 -2.98 -25.88 3.92
N ARG A 202 -2.94 -27.20 4.05
CA ARG A 202 -1.72 -27.99 3.86
C ARG A 202 -1.23 -27.94 2.41
N VAL A 203 -2.15 -28.04 1.46
CA VAL A 203 -1.82 -27.89 0.03
C VAL A 203 -1.23 -26.51 -0.23
N ALA A 204 -1.90 -25.46 0.19
CA ALA A 204 -1.42 -24.07 0.01
C ALA A 204 -0.02 -23.86 0.61
N GLN A 205 0.24 -24.35 1.83
CA GLN A 205 1.56 -24.28 2.47
C GLN A 205 2.62 -25.03 1.66
N THR A 206 2.28 -26.22 1.18
CA THR A 206 3.19 -27.04 0.37
C THR A 206 3.57 -26.35 -0.94
N LEU A 207 2.57 -25.73 -1.60
CA LEU A 207 2.79 -24.96 -2.82
C LEU A 207 3.67 -23.75 -2.58
N SER A 208 3.42 -23.00 -1.50
CA SER A 208 4.21 -21.82 -1.14
C SER A 208 5.67 -22.16 -0.83
N LEU A 209 5.94 -23.31 -0.19
CA LEU A 209 7.31 -23.79 0.07
C LEU A 209 8.02 -24.28 -1.20
N ALA A 210 7.27 -24.65 -2.22
CA ALA A 210 7.82 -25.07 -3.50
C ALA A 210 8.21 -23.89 -4.41
N ALA A 211 7.61 -22.71 -4.19
CA ALA A 211 7.97 -21.45 -4.84
C ALA A 211 9.32 -20.96 -4.30
N ASN A 212 10.39 -21.13 -5.10
CA ASN A 212 11.76 -20.90 -4.61
C ASN A 212 12.34 -19.56 -5.02
N ARG A 213 11.71 -18.84 -5.97
CA ARG A 213 12.21 -17.56 -6.47
C ARG A 213 11.36 -16.42 -5.90
N PRO A 214 11.95 -15.25 -5.63
CA PRO A 214 11.20 -14.10 -5.09
C PRO A 214 10.03 -13.62 -5.96
N ARG A 215 10.05 -13.95 -7.27
CA ARG A 215 9.01 -13.57 -8.23
C ARG A 215 8.01 -14.70 -8.53
N ASP A 216 8.27 -15.92 -8.06
CA ASP A 216 7.29 -17.00 -8.15
C ASP A 216 6.07 -16.63 -7.31
N PHE A 217 4.89 -16.73 -7.89
CA PHE A 217 3.68 -16.29 -7.27
C PHE A 217 2.63 -17.39 -7.25
N VAL A 218 2.06 -17.65 -6.07
CA VAL A 218 1.05 -18.70 -5.84
C VAL A 218 -0.22 -18.07 -5.33
N ALA A 219 -1.35 -18.45 -5.91
CA ALA A 219 -2.68 -18.00 -5.46
C ALA A 219 -3.69 -19.14 -5.44
N ARG A 220 -4.73 -19.01 -4.63
CA ARG A 220 -5.94 -19.82 -4.70
C ARG A 220 -7.00 -19.04 -5.44
N ILE A 221 -7.49 -19.59 -6.55
CA ILE A 221 -8.43 -18.90 -7.44
C ILE A 221 -9.89 -19.27 -7.19
N GLY A 222 -10.14 -20.33 -6.45
CA GLY A 222 -11.49 -20.75 -6.02
C GLY A 222 -11.52 -22.19 -5.58
N GLY A 223 -12.44 -22.58 -4.68
CA GLY A 223 -12.64 -23.97 -4.28
C GLY A 223 -11.34 -24.73 -3.97
N GLU A 224 -11.05 -25.73 -4.79
CA GLU A 224 -9.83 -26.56 -4.78
C GLU A 224 -8.77 -26.17 -5.82
N GLU A 225 -8.98 -25.03 -6.49
CA GLU A 225 -8.12 -24.58 -7.58
C GLU A 225 -7.05 -23.59 -7.13
N PHE A 226 -5.83 -23.82 -7.59
CA PHE A 226 -4.66 -22.97 -7.34
C PHE A 226 -3.96 -22.64 -8.65
N VAL A 227 -3.22 -21.55 -8.64
CA VAL A 227 -2.45 -21.12 -9.79
C VAL A 227 -1.05 -20.68 -9.37
N TRP A 228 -0.08 -20.98 -10.21
CA TRP A 228 1.28 -20.47 -10.12
C TRP A 228 1.63 -19.63 -11.33
N LEU A 229 2.14 -18.45 -11.07
CA LEU A 229 2.74 -17.58 -12.07
C LEU A 229 4.25 -17.61 -11.91
N LEU A 230 4.96 -17.95 -12.96
CA LEU A 230 6.40 -18.14 -12.99
C LEU A 230 7.01 -17.18 -14.03
N PRO A 231 7.34 -15.94 -13.65
CA PRO A 231 8.00 -14.99 -14.53
C PRO A 231 9.40 -15.45 -14.92
N GLU A 232 9.84 -15.09 -16.13
CA GLU A 232 11.18 -15.41 -16.65
C GLU A 232 11.53 -16.90 -16.54
N THR A 233 10.53 -17.75 -16.79
CA THR A 233 10.65 -19.20 -16.64
C THR A 233 10.27 -19.88 -17.95
N ASP A 234 11.19 -20.66 -18.50
CA ASP A 234 10.99 -21.44 -19.72
C ASP A 234 10.24 -22.74 -19.47
N ALA A 235 9.86 -23.44 -20.56
CA ALA A 235 9.05 -24.66 -20.50
C ALA A 235 9.74 -25.80 -19.73
N GLU A 236 11.06 -25.94 -19.84
CA GLU A 236 11.81 -26.98 -19.12
C GLU A 236 11.82 -26.70 -17.62
N SER A 237 12.10 -25.46 -17.23
CA SER A 237 12.06 -25.03 -15.83
C SER A 237 10.66 -25.14 -15.24
N ALA A 238 9.60 -24.75 -15.98
CA ALA A 238 8.22 -24.91 -15.56
C ALA A 238 7.83 -26.37 -15.36
N ARG A 239 8.31 -27.27 -16.23
CA ARG A 239 8.15 -28.72 -16.08
C ARG A 239 8.75 -29.25 -14.79
N LEU A 240 9.97 -28.80 -14.43
CA LEU A 240 10.62 -29.19 -13.18
C LEU A 240 9.82 -28.73 -11.95
N VAL A 241 9.28 -27.51 -11.99
CA VAL A 241 8.41 -26.96 -10.92
C VAL A 241 7.15 -27.81 -10.79
N ALA A 242 6.48 -28.15 -11.89
CA ALA A 242 5.28 -28.98 -11.87
C ALA A 242 5.53 -30.38 -11.29
N HIS A 243 6.62 -31.06 -11.70
CA HIS A 243 6.99 -32.36 -11.14
C HIS A 243 7.34 -32.29 -9.66
N LYS A 244 8.04 -31.22 -9.24
CA LYS A 244 8.31 -30.97 -7.82
C LYS A 244 7.01 -30.80 -7.03
N CYS A 245 6.03 -30.09 -7.59
CA CYS A 245 4.73 -29.89 -6.98
C CYS A 245 4.00 -31.21 -6.75
N LEU A 246 3.88 -32.06 -7.80
CA LEU A 246 3.29 -33.39 -7.70
C LEU A 246 3.98 -34.24 -6.61
N HIS A 247 5.30 -34.22 -6.58
CA HIS A 247 6.10 -34.96 -5.60
C HIS A 247 5.86 -34.47 -4.16
N LEU A 248 5.90 -33.16 -3.92
CA LEU A 248 5.71 -32.56 -2.59
C LEU A 248 4.31 -32.83 -2.04
N ILE A 249 3.27 -32.73 -2.88
CA ILE A 249 1.89 -33.05 -2.45
C ILE A 249 1.80 -34.53 -2.07
N ARG A 250 2.36 -35.44 -2.86
CA ARG A 250 2.38 -36.85 -2.54
C ARG A 250 3.13 -37.15 -1.22
N GLN A 251 4.22 -36.43 -0.94
CA GLN A 251 4.97 -36.55 0.33
C GLN A 251 4.15 -36.15 1.55
N GLN A 252 3.08 -35.34 1.40
CA GLN A 252 2.19 -34.99 2.50
C GLN A 252 1.41 -36.19 3.06
N GLN A 253 1.35 -37.29 2.32
CA GLN A 253 0.68 -38.54 2.73
C GLN A 253 -0.75 -38.30 3.27
N ILE A 254 -1.49 -37.35 2.67
CA ILE A 254 -2.88 -37.06 3.07
C ILE A 254 -3.75 -38.23 2.57
N PRO A 255 -4.45 -38.99 3.46
CA PRO A 255 -5.31 -40.08 3.04
C PRO A 255 -6.50 -39.58 2.21
N HIS A 256 -6.81 -40.27 1.12
CA HIS A 256 -8.02 -40.08 0.31
C HIS A 256 -8.56 -41.41 -0.19
N GLU A 257 -9.15 -42.19 0.72
CA GLU A 257 -9.59 -43.59 0.45
C GLU A 257 -10.66 -43.69 -0.63
N PHE A 258 -11.42 -42.62 -0.84
CA PHE A 258 -12.56 -42.54 -1.77
C PHE A 258 -12.17 -41.94 -3.14
N SER A 259 -10.91 -41.61 -3.36
CA SER A 259 -10.43 -41.22 -4.68
C SER A 259 -10.35 -42.44 -5.61
N ASN A 260 -10.80 -42.24 -6.86
CA ASN A 260 -10.72 -43.29 -7.89
C ASN A 260 -9.33 -43.41 -8.54
N VAL A 261 -8.36 -42.55 -8.15
CA VAL A 261 -7.02 -42.51 -8.76
C VAL A 261 -5.95 -42.99 -7.80
N SER A 262 -6.02 -42.62 -6.52
CA SER A 262 -4.99 -42.90 -5.53
C SER A 262 -5.60 -42.99 -4.13
N LYS A 263 -5.03 -43.78 -3.24
CA LYS A 263 -5.41 -43.80 -1.81
C LYS A 263 -4.86 -42.61 -1.03
N LEU A 264 -4.08 -41.78 -1.68
CA LEU A 264 -3.58 -40.51 -1.16
C LEU A 264 -4.11 -39.37 -2.01
N LEU A 265 -4.20 -38.19 -1.41
CA LEU A 265 -4.54 -36.96 -2.13
C LEU A 265 -3.62 -36.77 -3.32
N SER A 266 -4.19 -36.46 -4.46
CA SER A 266 -3.47 -36.14 -5.69
C SER A 266 -3.95 -34.82 -6.30
N ILE A 267 -3.19 -34.30 -7.21
CA ILE A 267 -3.47 -33.07 -7.96
C ILE A 267 -3.28 -33.33 -9.45
N SER A 268 -4.03 -32.60 -10.26
CA SER A 268 -3.83 -32.50 -11.70
C SER A 268 -3.35 -31.10 -12.06
N LEU A 269 -2.48 -30.97 -13.05
CA LEU A 269 -1.90 -29.69 -13.45
C LEU A 269 -1.99 -29.49 -14.96
N GLY A 270 -2.30 -28.25 -15.38
CA GLY A 270 -2.02 -27.73 -16.71
C GLY A 270 -0.83 -26.78 -16.62
N VAL A 271 0.14 -26.90 -17.51
CA VAL A 271 1.39 -26.12 -17.51
C VAL A 271 1.61 -25.53 -18.88
N GLY A 272 1.61 -24.22 -18.98
CA GLY A 272 1.85 -23.50 -20.24
C GLY A 272 3.03 -22.54 -20.11
N THR A 273 3.79 -22.41 -21.18
CA THR A 273 4.86 -21.40 -21.32
C THR A 273 4.64 -20.62 -22.59
N THR A 274 4.82 -19.29 -22.54
CA THR A 274 4.70 -18.42 -23.70
C THR A 274 5.69 -17.27 -23.68
N LEU A 275 5.80 -16.60 -24.85
CA LEU A 275 6.22 -15.19 -24.93
C LEU A 275 4.95 -14.33 -24.98
N ALA A 276 4.84 -13.32 -24.15
CA ALA A 276 3.63 -12.51 -24.04
C ALA A 276 3.22 -11.78 -25.35
N SER A 277 4.13 -11.70 -26.33
CA SER A 277 3.85 -11.20 -27.69
C SER A 277 3.08 -12.18 -28.58
N MET A 278 2.97 -13.47 -28.19
CA MET A 278 2.32 -14.51 -28.97
C MET A 278 0.81 -14.61 -28.74
N HIS A 279 0.28 -13.93 -27.71
CA HIS A 279 -1.14 -13.90 -27.37
C HIS A 279 -1.64 -12.46 -27.30
N ALA A 280 -2.93 -12.27 -27.57
CA ALA A 280 -3.55 -10.96 -27.49
C ALA A 280 -3.68 -10.47 -26.04
N THR A 281 -3.97 -11.38 -25.12
CA THR A 281 -4.18 -11.05 -23.70
C THR A 281 -3.59 -12.12 -22.76
N ALA A 282 -3.30 -11.72 -21.54
CA ALA A 282 -2.89 -12.64 -20.48
C ALA A 282 -3.99 -13.67 -20.15
N LEU A 283 -5.25 -13.25 -20.24
CA LEU A 283 -6.39 -14.11 -19.95
C LEU A 283 -6.51 -15.25 -20.95
N GLU A 284 -6.37 -14.96 -22.26
CA GLU A 284 -6.38 -15.97 -23.32
C GLU A 284 -5.30 -17.04 -23.08
N PHE A 285 -4.10 -16.63 -22.66
CA PHE A 285 -3.05 -17.57 -22.31
C PHE A 285 -3.43 -18.45 -21.12
N VAL A 286 -3.99 -17.88 -20.05
CA VAL A 286 -4.43 -18.64 -18.86
C VAL A 286 -5.56 -19.62 -19.24
N GLU A 287 -6.50 -19.25 -20.11
CA GLU A 287 -7.55 -20.14 -20.58
C GLU A 287 -6.99 -21.36 -21.35
N GLN A 288 -5.94 -21.17 -22.14
CA GLN A 288 -5.27 -22.29 -22.82
C GLN A 288 -4.59 -23.21 -21.82
N VAL A 289 -4.00 -22.67 -20.75
CA VAL A 289 -3.41 -23.49 -19.67
C VAL A 289 -4.48 -24.25 -18.88
N ASP A 290 -5.63 -23.64 -18.64
CA ASP A 290 -6.78 -24.33 -18.01
C ASP A 290 -7.27 -25.51 -18.87
N HIS A 291 -7.25 -25.38 -20.18
CA HIS A 291 -7.56 -26.49 -21.07
C HIS A 291 -6.58 -27.68 -20.91
N LEU A 292 -5.31 -27.42 -20.63
CA LEU A 292 -4.34 -28.49 -20.30
C LEU A 292 -4.68 -29.15 -18.95
N LEU A 293 -5.12 -28.42 -17.95
CA LEU A 293 -5.63 -28.99 -16.70
C LEU A 293 -6.82 -29.91 -16.96
N TYR A 294 -7.76 -29.47 -17.80
CA TYR A 294 -8.88 -30.29 -18.21
C TYR A 294 -8.40 -31.61 -18.88
N GLN A 295 -7.41 -31.55 -19.78
CA GLN A 295 -6.80 -32.74 -20.38
C GLN A 295 -6.16 -33.65 -19.34
N ALA A 296 -5.43 -33.10 -18.35
CA ALA A 296 -4.84 -33.89 -17.27
C ALA A 296 -5.89 -34.66 -16.48
N LYS A 297 -7.03 -34.01 -16.17
CA LYS A 297 -8.17 -34.66 -15.51
C LYS A 297 -8.78 -35.77 -16.35
N HIS A 298 -8.89 -35.60 -17.68
CA HIS A 298 -9.46 -36.60 -18.60
C HIS A 298 -8.51 -37.77 -18.85
N ASN A 299 -7.21 -37.51 -18.92
CA ASN A 299 -6.17 -38.50 -19.17
C ASN A 299 -5.84 -39.38 -17.93
N GLY A 300 -6.68 -39.32 -16.89
CA GLY A 300 -6.58 -40.21 -15.72
C GLY A 300 -6.10 -39.52 -14.44
N ARG A 301 -6.01 -38.19 -14.41
CA ARG A 301 -5.65 -37.39 -13.23
C ARG A 301 -4.22 -37.66 -12.69
N MET A 302 -3.84 -37.11 -11.55
CA MET A 302 -2.57 -37.29 -10.86
C MET A 302 -1.36 -37.08 -11.81
N ARG A 303 -1.43 -36.05 -12.66
CA ARG A 303 -0.47 -35.74 -13.70
C ARG A 303 -0.42 -34.27 -14.06
N ALA A 304 0.56 -33.91 -14.85
CA ALA A 304 0.66 -32.63 -15.52
C ALA A 304 0.61 -32.81 -17.04
N GLU A 305 -0.17 -31.97 -17.73
CA GLU A 305 -0.12 -31.78 -19.18
C GLU A 305 0.59 -30.46 -19.49
N PHE A 306 1.36 -30.45 -20.58
CA PHE A 306 2.30 -29.39 -20.88
C PHE A 306 2.11 -28.86 -22.31
N ALA A 307 2.22 -27.56 -22.49
CA ALA A 307 2.37 -26.92 -23.79
C ALA A 307 3.41 -25.80 -23.74
N ASP A 308 4.19 -25.72 -24.80
CA ASP A 308 5.04 -24.55 -25.09
C ASP A 308 4.40 -23.78 -26.24
N PHE A 309 3.86 -22.60 -25.96
CA PHE A 309 3.17 -21.77 -26.92
C PHE A 309 4.11 -20.76 -27.60
N ARG A 310 5.42 -20.97 -27.52
CA ARG A 310 6.45 -20.18 -28.21
C ARG A 310 6.74 -20.67 -29.63
N ASP A 311 6.30 -21.86 -29.96
CA ASP A 311 6.52 -22.53 -31.26
C ASP A 311 5.39 -22.25 -32.26
#